data_f8abc165070640013f3d6c230e3943f5
#
_entry.id   f8abc165070640013f3d6c230e3943f5
#
_cell.length_a   1.000
_cell.length_b   1.000
_cell.length_c   1.000
_cell.angle_alpha   90.00
_cell.angle_beta   90.00
_cell.angle_gamma   90.00
#
_symmetry.space_group_name_H-M   'P 1'
#
loop_
_entity.id
_entity.type
_entity.pdbx_description
1 polymer ?
#
loop_
_entity_poly.entity_id
_entity_poly.type
_entity_poly.pdbx_seq_one_letter_code
_entity_poly.pdbx_strand_id
1 'polypeptide(L)'
;MNMRRNTLLLLFAAMLVLSGCDFFRVIAGRPTSKDIDRKRVEIMKAEEAALQARLDSIARAEADARKAVEDSLAAAAFIAENKITFHNVSRLGGLAKDGLEDTSDGVRYRVILGSFRDRNNAETLIRKVADAGDFSPHMLTLRSGMIAVAACPSDRLQNAVLGLRELKTTPVCPPDAWILKIE
;
A
#
# COMPACT_ATOMS: atom_id res chain seq x y z
N MET A 1 46.27 30.67 69.15
CA MET A 1 46.45 30.30 67.73
C MET A 1 45.48 29.17 67.23
N ASN A 2 44.70 28.58 68.12
CA ASN A 2 43.77 27.49 67.75
C ASN A 2 42.37 27.91 67.29
N MET A 3 41.90 29.08 67.65
CA MET A 3 40.55 29.55 67.31
C MET A 3 40.35 29.82 65.81
N ARG A 4 41.31 30.43 65.13
CA ARG A 4 41.28 30.67 63.70
C ARG A 4 41.32 29.37 62.87
N ARG A 5 42.01 28.31 63.36
CA ARG A 5 42.08 27.03 62.71
C ARG A 5 40.78 26.24 62.81
N ASN A 6 40.10 26.34 63.95
CA ASN A 6 38.80 25.69 64.15
C ASN A 6 37.67 26.40 63.36
N THR A 7 37.70 27.72 63.26
CA THR A 7 36.73 28.46 62.41
C THR A 7 36.94 28.16 60.91
N LEU A 8 38.15 27.97 60.48
CA LEU A 8 38.46 27.64 59.10
C LEU A 8 37.98 26.18 58.77
N LEU A 9 38.16 25.26 59.70
CA LEU A 9 37.65 23.88 59.57
C LEU A 9 36.14 23.80 59.56
N LEU A 10 35.44 24.60 60.39
CA LEU A 10 33.97 24.70 60.41
C LEU A 10 33.42 25.31 59.13
N LEU A 11 34.05 26.34 58.59
CA LEU A 11 33.71 26.90 57.29
C LEU A 11 33.89 25.91 56.16
N PHE A 12 34.96 25.13 56.17
CA PHE A 12 35.23 24.12 55.13
C PHE A 12 34.23 22.94 55.25
N ALA A 13 33.89 22.52 56.44
CA ALA A 13 32.86 21.52 56.68
C ALA A 13 31.46 22.01 56.23
N ALA A 14 31.11 23.27 56.54
CA ALA A 14 29.87 23.88 56.07
C ALA A 14 29.79 24.01 54.55
N MET A 15 30.92 24.32 53.90
CA MET A 15 31.01 24.41 52.44
C MET A 15 30.86 23.02 51.77
N LEU A 16 31.36 21.95 52.40
CA LEU A 16 31.17 20.59 51.93
C LEU A 16 29.71 20.10 52.06
N VAL A 17 29.00 20.54 53.10
CA VAL A 17 27.59 20.19 53.29
C VAL A 17 26.68 20.97 52.33
N LEU A 18 27.04 22.20 51.98
CA LEU A 18 26.31 23.06 51.00
C LEU A 18 26.56 22.68 49.53
N SER A 19 27.67 22.00 49.21
CA SER A 19 27.95 21.53 47.87
C SER A 19 27.17 20.28 47.47
N GLY A 20 25.96 20.15 47.85
CA GLY A 20 24.94 19.19 47.50
C GLY A 20 25.39 17.81 46.98
N CYS A 21 24.57 16.82 47.05
CA CYS A 21 24.80 15.43 46.65
C CYS A 21 25.38 15.26 45.21
N ASP A 22 25.32 16.25 44.34
CA ASP A 22 25.81 16.20 42.96
C ASP A 22 27.36 16.26 42.89
N PHE A 23 28.05 16.94 43.82
CA PHE A 23 29.51 16.97 43.84
C PHE A 23 30.13 15.58 44.09
N PHE A 24 29.60 14.84 45.04
CA PHE A 24 30.04 13.46 45.29
C PHE A 24 29.66 12.49 44.16
N ARG A 25 28.55 12.75 43.45
CA ARG A 25 28.16 11.97 42.27
C ARG A 25 29.14 12.13 41.13
N VAL A 26 29.58 13.35 40.86
CA VAL A 26 30.56 13.63 39.78
C VAL A 26 31.89 12.94 40.08
N ILE A 27 32.41 13.01 41.36
CA ILE A 27 33.64 12.34 41.74
C ILE A 27 33.52 10.82 41.64
N ALA A 28 32.35 10.26 41.93
CA ALA A 28 32.06 8.83 41.82
C ALA A 28 31.76 8.38 40.36
N GLY A 29 31.88 9.25 39.34
CA GLY A 29 31.59 8.92 37.95
C GLY A 29 30.09 8.61 37.67
N ARG A 30 29.19 9.05 38.58
CA ARG A 30 27.76 8.85 38.44
C ARG A 30 27.08 10.08 37.81
N PRO A 31 26.02 9.87 37.02
CA PRO A 31 25.31 10.98 36.39
C PRO A 31 24.73 11.95 37.42
N THR A 32 24.79 13.24 37.13
CA THR A 32 24.22 14.29 37.98
C THR A 32 22.70 14.25 37.95
N SER A 33 22.03 14.91 38.90
CA SER A 33 20.55 15.04 38.89
C SER A 33 20.05 15.68 37.60
N LYS A 34 20.76 16.67 37.05
CA LYS A 34 20.45 17.33 35.81
C LYS A 34 20.57 16.41 34.59
N ASP A 35 21.53 15.48 34.59
CA ASP A 35 21.68 14.53 33.48
C ASP A 35 20.57 13.46 33.49
N ILE A 36 20.13 13.08 34.70
CA ILE A 36 18.99 12.16 34.87
C ILE A 36 17.72 12.83 34.38
N ASP A 37 17.48 14.09 34.72
CA ASP A 37 16.29 14.82 34.29
C ASP A 37 16.29 15.06 32.77
N ARG A 38 17.45 15.37 32.17
CA ARG A 38 17.58 15.45 30.71
C ARG A 38 17.20 14.13 30.05
N LYS A 39 17.75 13.00 30.51
CA LYS A 39 17.43 11.69 29.94
C LYS A 39 15.95 11.33 30.12
N ARG A 40 15.32 11.70 31.25
CA ARG A 40 13.88 11.48 31.43
C ARG A 40 13.07 12.28 30.41
N VAL A 41 13.40 13.55 30.18
CA VAL A 41 12.72 14.38 29.19
C VAL A 41 12.93 13.83 27.74
N GLU A 42 14.13 13.34 27.43
CA GLU A 42 14.40 12.69 26.13
C GLU A 42 13.57 11.42 25.95
N ILE A 43 13.50 10.57 26.99
CA ILE A 43 12.70 9.34 26.95
C ILE A 43 11.21 9.66 26.78
N MET A 44 10.67 10.62 27.55
CA MET A 44 9.27 11.02 27.41
C MET A 44 8.96 11.55 26.01
N LYS A 45 9.84 12.41 25.44
CA LYS A 45 9.68 12.91 24.07
C LYS A 45 9.75 11.79 23.03
N ALA A 46 10.64 10.80 23.23
CA ALA A 46 10.73 9.65 22.34
C ALA A 46 9.48 8.75 22.42
N GLU A 47 8.94 8.56 23.62
CA GLU A 47 7.70 7.81 23.84
C GLU A 47 6.48 8.52 23.22
N GLU A 48 6.38 9.85 23.42
CA GLU A 48 5.33 10.67 22.79
C GLU A 48 5.41 10.61 21.26
N ALA A 49 6.62 10.74 20.69
CA ALA A 49 6.81 10.65 19.24
C ALA A 49 6.47 9.24 18.70
N ALA A 50 6.83 8.19 19.45
CA ALA A 50 6.50 6.82 19.08
C ALA A 50 4.97 6.56 19.15
N LEU A 51 4.30 7.10 20.16
CA LEU A 51 2.87 7.02 20.30
C LEU A 51 2.16 7.75 19.13
N GLN A 52 2.61 8.97 18.84
CA GLN A 52 2.06 9.76 17.73
C GLN A 52 2.24 9.03 16.38
N ALA A 53 3.43 8.47 16.13
CA ALA A 53 3.68 7.69 14.90
C ALA A 53 2.76 6.46 14.80
N ARG A 54 2.45 5.80 15.92
CA ARG A 54 1.49 4.70 15.96
C ARG A 54 0.07 5.16 15.65
N LEU A 55 -0.38 6.26 16.24
CA LEU A 55 -1.70 6.85 15.98
C LEU A 55 -1.84 7.24 14.51
N ASP A 56 -0.82 7.88 13.93
CA ASP A 56 -0.81 8.25 12.52
C ASP A 56 -0.84 7.03 11.60
N SER A 57 -0.16 5.94 11.98
CA SER A 57 -0.19 4.69 11.19
C SER A 57 -1.58 4.03 11.23
N ILE A 58 -2.24 4.02 12.39
CA ILE A 58 -3.60 3.50 12.53
C ILE A 58 -4.59 4.34 11.73
N ALA A 59 -4.50 5.67 11.83
CA ALA A 59 -5.38 6.57 11.08
C ALA A 59 -5.25 6.40 9.57
N ARG A 60 -4.02 6.21 9.06
CA ARG A 60 -3.80 5.89 7.64
C ARG A 60 -4.40 4.54 7.25
N ALA A 61 -4.17 3.50 8.05
CA ALA A 61 -4.73 2.18 7.79
C ALA A 61 -6.27 2.18 7.78
N GLU A 62 -6.91 2.93 8.68
CA GLU A 62 -8.36 3.10 8.70
C GLU A 62 -8.87 3.88 7.47
N ALA A 63 -8.17 4.92 7.05
CA ALA A 63 -8.53 5.68 5.85
C ALA A 63 -8.43 4.82 4.59
N ASP A 64 -7.35 4.04 4.46
CA ASP A 64 -7.16 3.10 3.35
C ASP A 64 -8.23 2.00 3.34
N ALA A 65 -8.59 1.46 4.51
CA ALA A 65 -9.65 0.46 4.63
C ALA A 65 -11.02 1.03 4.24
N ARG A 66 -11.36 2.25 4.67
CA ARG A 66 -12.60 2.92 4.28
C ARG A 66 -12.68 3.14 2.77
N LYS A 67 -11.59 3.64 2.17
CA LYS A 67 -11.50 3.83 0.73
C LYS A 67 -11.67 2.51 -0.03
N ALA A 68 -11.04 1.43 0.42
CA ALA A 68 -11.19 0.11 -0.19
C ALA A 68 -12.63 -0.41 -0.16
N VAL A 69 -13.36 -0.15 0.92
CA VAL A 69 -14.80 -0.49 1.04
C VAL A 69 -15.64 0.36 0.09
N GLU A 70 -15.40 1.67 0.03
CA GLU A 70 -16.11 2.58 -0.88
C GLU A 70 -15.88 2.20 -2.34
N ASP A 71 -14.63 1.96 -2.75
CA ASP A 71 -14.27 1.49 -4.08
C ASP A 71 -14.95 0.15 -4.42
N SER A 72 -15.04 -0.76 -3.45
CA SER A 72 -15.72 -2.04 -3.61
C SER A 72 -17.23 -1.89 -3.84
N LEU A 73 -17.88 -1.01 -3.08
CA LEU A 73 -19.31 -0.70 -3.23
C LEU A 73 -19.58 -0.02 -4.57
N ALA A 74 -18.75 0.94 -4.96
CA ALA A 74 -18.85 1.62 -6.26
C ALA A 74 -18.68 0.63 -7.43
N ALA A 75 -17.73 -0.31 -7.32
CA ALA A 75 -17.54 -1.36 -8.31
C ALA A 75 -18.78 -2.29 -8.39
N ALA A 76 -19.33 -2.69 -7.25
CA ALA A 76 -20.53 -3.53 -7.21
C ALA A 76 -21.74 -2.82 -7.83
N ALA A 77 -21.95 -1.54 -7.55
CA ALA A 77 -23.01 -0.72 -8.14
C ALA A 77 -22.84 -0.61 -9.65
N PHE A 78 -21.63 -0.34 -10.14
CA PHE A 78 -21.34 -0.26 -11.57
C PHE A 78 -21.60 -1.59 -12.30
N ILE A 79 -21.22 -2.71 -11.69
CA ILE A 79 -21.50 -4.05 -12.22
C ILE A 79 -22.99 -4.27 -12.37
N ALA A 80 -23.77 -3.94 -11.34
CA ALA A 80 -25.21 -4.12 -11.34
C ALA A 80 -25.92 -3.25 -12.38
N GLU A 81 -25.55 -1.96 -12.46
CA GLU A 81 -26.10 -0.98 -13.39
C GLU A 81 -25.81 -1.35 -14.86
N ASN A 82 -24.58 -1.78 -15.14
CA ASN A 82 -24.17 -2.08 -16.52
C ASN A 82 -24.36 -3.53 -16.91
N LYS A 83 -24.97 -4.37 -16.06
CA LYS A 83 -25.19 -5.81 -16.29
C LYS A 83 -23.93 -6.53 -16.76
N ILE A 84 -22.77 -6.22 -16.13
CA ILE A 84 -21.49 -6.77 -16.53
C ILE A 84 -21.45 -8.26 -16.30
N THR A 85 -21.10 -9.01 -17.32
CA THR A 85 -20.99 -10.46 -17.28
C THR A 85 -19.60 -10.86 -16.79
N PHE A 86 -19.55 -11.84 -15.89
CA PHE A 86 -18.34 -12.48 -15.43
C PHE A 86 -18.26 -13.90 -15.97
N HIS A 87 -17.12 -14.25 -16.53
CA HIS A 87 -16.84 -15.63 -16.89
C HIS A 87 -15.55 -16.10 -16.27
N ASN A 88 -15.56 -17.33 -15.79
CA ASN A 88 -14.36 -18.01 -15.34
C ASN A 88 -13.69 -18.67 -16.56
N VAL A 89 -12.37 -18.64 -16.60
CA VAL A 89 -11.56 -19.33 -17.65
C VAL A 89 -11.97 -20.78 -17.85
N SER A 90 -12.28 -21.48 -16.78
CA SER A 90 -12.74 -22.87 -16.84
C SER A 90 -14.02 -23.07 -17.68
N ARG A 91 -14.94 -22.10 -17.69
CA ARG A 91 -16.15 -22.11 -18.53
C ARG A 91 -15.88 -21.94 -20.02
N LEU A 92 -14.75 -21.32 -20.36
CA LEU A 92 -14.28 -21.10 -21.74
C LEU A 92 -13.41 -22.26 -22.26
N GLY A 93 -13.33 -23.35 -21.51
CA GLY A 93 -12.48 -24.50 -21.83
C GLY A 93 -11.02 -24.33 -21.45
N GLY A 94 -10.65 -23.23 -20.80
CA GLY A 94 -9.28 -22.93 -20.36
C GLY A 94 -8.46 -22.15 -21.38
N LEU A 95 -7.29 -21.65 -20.93
CA LEU A 95 -6.27 -21.05 -21.79
C LEU A 95 -5.40 -22.11 -22.44
N ALA A 96 -4.88 -21.83 -23.64
CA ALA A 96 -3.82 -22.62 -24.24
C ALA A 96 -2.49 -22.43 -23.47
N LYS A 97 -1.48 -23.28 -23.68
CA LYS A 97 -0.21 -23.21 -22.93
C LYS A 97 0.51 -21.88 -23.11
N ASP A 98 0.49 -21.34 -24.31
CA ASP A 98 1.02 -20.02 -24.66
C ASP A 98 0.25 -18.84 -24.04
N GLY A 99 -1.03 -19.03 -23.72
CA GLY A 99 -1.83 -18.05 -22.97
C GLY A 99 -1.61 -18.06 -21.46
N LEU A 100 -0.93 -19.08 -20.91
CA LEU A 100 -0.62 -19.20 -19.49
C LEU A 100 0.66 -18.48 -19.08
N GLU A 101 1.61 -18.30 -20.00
CA GLU A 101 2.87 -17.59 -19.73
C GLU A 101 2.63 -16.12 -19.31
N ASP A 102 1.56 -15.54 -19.81
CA ASP A 102 1.16 -14.16 -19.51
C ASP A 102 0.37 -14.03 -18.19
N THR A 103 0.15 -15.12 -17.46
CA THR A 103 -0.54 -15.14 -16.16
C THR A 103 0.40 -15.21 -14.96
N SER A 104 1.73 -15.22 -15.19
CA SER A 104 2.75 -15.40 -14.15
C SER A 104 2.85 -14.25 -13.14
N ASP A 105 2.31 -13.07 -13.44
CA ASP A 105 2.50 -11.85 -12.64
C ASP A 105 1.38 -11.59 -11.61
N GLY A 106 0.67 -12.62 -11.16
CA GLY A 106 -0.39 -12.48 -10.15
C GLY A 106 -1.68 -11.84 -10.69
N VAL A 107 -1.81 -11.65 -12.01
CA VAL A 107 -3.01 -11.11 -12.66
C VAL A 107 -4.16 -12.11 -12.57
N ARG A 108 -5.26 -11.72 -11.94
CA ARG A 108 -6.44 -12.56 -11.75
C ARG A 108 -7.63 -12.18 -12.62
N TYR A 109 -7.67 -10.95 -13.07
CA TYR A 109 -8.81 -10.39 -13.82
C TYR A 109 -8.32 -9.66 -15.05
N ARG A 110 -9.09 -9.75 -16.14
CA ARG A 110 -8.84 -9.05 -17.39
C ARG A 110 -10.17 -8.65 -18.03
N VAL A 111 -10.20 -7.53 -18.70
CA VAL A 111 -11.35 -7.10 -19.50
C VAL A 111 -11.25 -7.72 -20.88
N ILE A 112 -12.24 -8.47 -21.30
CA ILE A 112 -12.32 -9.04 -22.65
C ILE A 112 -13.15 -8.14 -23.55
N LEU A 113 -12.54 -7.73 -24.66
CA LEU A 113 -13.11 -6.82 -25.65
C LEU A 113 -13.68 -7.55 -26.85
N GLY A 114 -13.30 -8.80 -27.04
CA GLY A 114 -13.82 -9.62 -28.15
C GLY A 114 -13.04 -10.92 -28.28
N SER A 115 -13.63 -11.86 -29.04
CA SER A 115 -12.99 -13.14 -29.37
C SER A 115 -13.05 -13.36 -30.87
N PHE A 116 -11.93 -13.74 -31.46
CA PHE A 116 -11.73 -13.80 -32.90
C PHE A 116 -11.19 -15.19 -33.30
N ARG A 117 -11.54 -15.64 -34.50
CA ARG A 117 -10.90 -16.80 -35.13
C ARG A 117 -9.67 -16.37 -35.92
N ASP A 118 -9.71 -15.16 -36.47
CA ASP A 118 -8.61 -14.60 -37.24
C ASP A 118 -7.73 -13.71 -36.35
N ARG A 119 -6.44 -13.97 -36.36
CA ARG A 119 -5.42 -13.25 -35.61
C ARG A 119 -5.32 -11.79 -36.07
N ASN A 120 -5.45 -11.51 -37.36
CA ASN A 120 -5.34 -10.15 -37.89
C ASN A 120 -6.46 -9.22 -37.36
N ASN A 121 -7.66 -9.77 -37.13
CA ASN A 121 -8.75 -9.03 -36.52
C ASN A 121 -8.47 -8.70 -35.05
N ALA A 122 -7.90 -9.66 -34.32
CA ALA A 122 -7.47 -9.44 -32.92
C ALA A 122 -6.37 -8.38 -32.83
N GLU A 123 -5.35 -8.45 -33.68
CA GLU A 123 -4.25 -7.47 -33.75
C GLU A 123 -4.75 -6.06 -34.13
N THR A 124 -5.76 -5.98 -35.00
CA THR A 124 -6.37 -4.71 -35.36
C THR A 124 -7.09 -4.07 -34.19
N LEU A 125 -7.81 -4.86 -33.38
CA LEU A 125 -8.45 -4.35 -32.17
C LEU A 125 -7.40 -3.95 -31.11
N ILE A 126 -6.35 -4.74 -30.91
CA ILE A 126 -5.25 -4.41 -30.01
C ILE A 126 -4.65 -3.04 -30.32
N ARG A 127 -4.34 -2.79 -31.59
CA ARG A 127 -3.79 -1.49 -32.04
C ARG A 127 -4.75 -0.34 -31.70
N LYS A 128 -6.03 -0.50 -32.01
CA LYS A 128 -7.04 0.52 -31.71
C LYS A 128 -7.15 0.81 -30.21
N VAL A 129 -7.06 -0.22 -29.37
CA VAL A 129 -7.13 -0.07 -27.91
C VAL A 129 -5.85 0.56 -27.35
N ALA A 130 -4.68 0.20 -27.88
CA ALA A 130 -3.40 0.80 -27.52
C ALA A 130 -3.34 2.30 -27.90
N ASP A 131 -3.90 2.66 -29.05
CA ASP A 131 -3.98 4.06 -29.50
C ASP A 131 -4.98 4.89 -28.65
N ALA A 132 -5.96 4.23 -28.01
CA ALA A 132 -6.97 4.91 -27.20
C ALA A 132 -6.54 5.25 -25.77
N GLY A 133 -5.48 4.62 -25.27
CA GLY A 133 -4.95 4.85 -23.93
C GLY A 133 -4.09 3.70 -23.40
N ASP A 134 -3.64 3.83 -22.16
CA ASP A 134 -2.78 2.84 -21.50
C ASP A 134 -3.63 1.71 -20.85
N PHE A 135 -4.23 0.88 -21.71
CA PHE A 135 -5.06 -0.25 -21.28
C PHE A 135 -4.33 -1.60 -21.31
N SER A 136 -3.05 -1.62 -21.68
CA SER A 136 -2.22 -2.82 -21.79
C SER A 136 -2.90 -3.98 -22.53
N PRO A 137 -3.37 -3.76 -23.80
CA PRO A 137 -4.09 -4.78 -24.55
C PRO A 137 -3.16 -5.89 -25.03
N HIS A 138 -3.62 -7.14 -24.98
CA HIS A 138 -2.88 -8.31 -25.46
C HIS A 138 -3.83 -9.42 -25.91
N MET A 139 -3.27 -10.44 -26.56
CA MET A 139 -4.02 -11.62 -27.00
C MET A 139 -3.96 -12.74 -25.97
N LEU A 140 -5.10 -13.40 -25.76
CA LEU A 140 -5.19 -14.65 -25.01
C LEU A 140 -5.69 -15.75 -25.94
N THR A 141 -4.90 -16.81 -26.10
CA THR A 141 -5.33 -17.97 -26.88
C THR A 141 -6.12 -18.93 -25.99
N LEU A 142 -7.38 -19.17 -26.37
CA LEU A 142 -8.24 -20.13 -25.69
C LEU A 142 -7.95 -21.55 -26.24
N ARG A 143 -8.18 -22.58 -25.43
CA ARG A 143 -8.05 -24.00 -25.89
C ARG A 143 -8.95 -24.35 -27.08
N SER A 144 -10.02 -23.61 -27.26
CA SER A 144 -10.90 -23.72 -28.43
C SER A 144 -10.27 -23.25 -29.75
N GLY A 145 -9.05 -22.68 -29.72
CA GLY A 145 -8.41 -22.03 -30.86
C GLY A 145 -8.91 -20.62 -31.13
N MET A 146 -9.84 -20.09 -30.31
CA MET A 146 -10.25 -18.70 -30.38
C MET A 146 -9.19 -17.80 -29.74
N ILE A 147 -9.05 -16.59 -30.27
CA ILE A 147 -8.15 -15.57 -29.76
C ILE A 147 -9.00 -14.47 -29.10
N ALA A 148 -8.89 -14.32 -27.81
CA ALA A 148 -9.54 -13.23 -27.08
C ALA A 148 -8.60 -12.04 -26.99
N VAL A 149 -9.12 -10.84 -27.20
CA VAL A 149 -8.43 -9.58 -26.93
C VAL A 149 -8.77 -9.16 -25.51
N ALA A 150 -7.75 -9.15 -24.66
CA ALA A 150 -7.82 -8.79 -23.27
C ALA A 150 -7.13 -7.44 -23.01
N ALA A 151 -7.63 -6.70 -22.04
CA ALA A 151 -7.07 -5.43 -21.61
C ALA A 151 -7.18 -5.29 -20.08
N CYS A 152 -6.58 -4.25 -19.49
CA CYS A 152 -6.68 -3.91 -18.07
C CYS A 152 -6.34 -5.08 -17.15
N PRO A 153 -5.12 -5.66 -17.23
CA PRO A 153 -4.71 -6.74 -16.35
C PRO A 153 -4.76 -6.27 -14.89
N SER A 154 -5.34 -7.07 -13.99
CA SER A 154 -5.55 -6.68 -12.60
C SER A 154 -5.49 -7.87 -11.65
N ASP A 155 -4.97 -7.65 -10.45
CA ASP A 155 -4.97 -8.60 -9.33
C ASP A 155 -6.31 -8.61 -8.57
N ARG A 156 -7.08 -7.51 -8.67
CA ARG A 156 -8.33 -7.28 -7.95
C ARG A 156 -9.47 -6.98 -8.90
N LEU A 157 -10.65 -7.48 -8.53
CA LEU A 157 -11.87 -7.27 -9.30
C LEU A 157 -12.22 -5.78 -9.45
N GLN A 158 -12.04 -4.99 -8.37
CA GLN A 158 -12.32 -3.56 -8.38
C GLN A 158 -11.52 -2.82 -9.47
N ASN A 159 -10.22 -3.14 -9.60
CA ASN A 159 -9.35 -2.53 -10.60
C ASN A 159 -9.77 -2.91 -12.02
N ALA A 160 -10.17 -4.16 -12.25
CA ALA A 160 -10.70 -4.59 -13.55
C ALA A 160 -12.02 -3.86 -13.90
N VAL A 161 -12.89 -3.63 -12.92
CA VAL A 161 -14.14 -2.88 -13.10
C VAL A 161 -13.86 -1.41 -13.41
N LEU A 162 -12.89 -0.80 -12.72
CA LEU A 162 -12.47 0.58 -13.02
C LEU A 162 -11.89 0.68 -14.43
N GLY A 163 -11.02 -0.25 -14.81
CA GLY A 163 -10.48 -0.32 -16.18
C GLY A 163 -11.56 -0.50 -17.25
N LEU A 164 -12.56 -1.37 -16.99
CA LEU A 164 -13.70 -1.51 -17.91
C LEU A 164 -14.55 -0.22 -17.98
N ARG A 165 -14.75 0.46 -16.85
CA ARG A 165 -15.47 1.75 -16.82
C ARG A 165 -14.75 2.80 -17.65
N GLU A 166 -13.45 2.89 -17.51
CA GLU A 166 -12.63 3.80 -18.29
C GLU A 166 -12.65 3.45 -19.79
N LEU A 167 -12.46 2.17 -20.14
CA LEU A 167 -12.59 1.68 -21.50
C LEU A 167 -13.95 2.01 -22.13
N LYS A 168 -15.05 1.90 -21.38
CA LYS A 168 -16.40 2.25 -21.88
C LYS A 168 -16.59 3.72 -22.23
N THR A 169 -15.70 4.61 -21.77
CA THR A 169 -15.71 6.01 -22.20
C THR A 169 -15.06 6.21 -23.58
N THR A 170 -14.35 5.20 -24.06
CA THR A 170 -13.69 5.23 -25.38
C THR A 170 -14.57 4.63 -26.47
N PRO A 171 -14.45 5.10 -27.73
CA PRO A 171 -15.23 4.55 -28.85
C PRO A 171 -14.80 3.14 -29.27
N VAL A 172 -13.69 2.64 -28.75
CA VAL A 172 -13.12 1.31 -29.08
C VAL A 172 -13.68 0.18 -28.23
N CYS A 173 -14.35 0.50 -27.11
CA CYS A 173 -14.93 -0.50 -26.22
C CYS A 173 -16.24 -1.04 -26.79
N PRO A 174 -16.35 -2.34 -27.06
CA PRO A 174 -17.62 -2.92 -27.49
C PRO A 174 -18.63 -2.93 -26.33
N PRO A 175 -19.95 -2.85 -26.64
CA PRO A 175 -20.98 -2.80 -25.62
C PRO A 175 -21.07 -4.09 -24.78
N ASP A 176 -20.63 -5.21 -25.34
CA ASP A 176 -20.63 -6.55 -24.77
C ASP A 176 -19.30 -6.94 -24.09
N ALA A 177 -18.42 -5.97 -23.84
CA ALA A 177 -17.20 -6.20 -23.07
C ALA A 177 -17.51 -6.76 -21.68
N TRP A 178 -16.75 -7.76 -21.25
CA TRP A 178 -16.97 -8.49 -20.02
C TRP A 178 -15.65 -8.76 -19.25
N ILE A 179 -15.73 -9.24 -18.01
CA ILE A 179 -14.55 -9.50 -17.19
C ILE A 179 -14.29 -11.00 -17.10
N LEU A 180 -13.07 -11.39 -17.46
CA LEU A 180 -12.53 -12.73 -17.30
C LEU A 180 -11.84 -12.85 -15.96
N LYS A 181 -12.22 -13.87 -15.18
CA LYS A 181 -11.45 -14.32 -14.01
C LYS A 181 -10.55 -15.46 -14.44
N ILE A 182 -9.24 -15.27 -14.23
CA ILE A 182 -8.20 -16.29 -14.42
C ILE A 182 -7.95 -16.91 -13.04
N GLU A 183 -8.07 -18.20 -12.93
CA GLU A 183 -7.78 -18.95 -11.69
C GLU A 183 -6.30 -19.27 -11.57
#